data_90aae2cadb95906a7c5fc1e2e928f752
#
_entry.id   90aae2cadb95906a7c5fc1e2e928f752
#
_cell.length_a   1.000
_cell.length_b   1.000
_cell.length_c   1.000
_cell.angle_alpha   90.00
_cell.angle_beta   90.00
_cell.angle_gamma   90.00
#
_symmetry.space_group_name_H-M   'P 1'
#
loop_
_entity.id
_entity.type
_entity.pdbx_description
1 polymer ?
#
loop_
_entity_poly.entity_id
_entity_poly.type
_entity_poly.pdbx_seq_one_letter_code
_entity_poly.pdbx_strand_id
1 'polypeptide(L)'
;MSWPTDHIRATLIVFILLSAACGRGPAPAEPGTFGGLDPAVMTLLNELTAAVNADRSDAARWGRLAMGLEANGLLVEAATDYAVAVSLDDKEPRWRYRQALLRARRGELDAALADLERVVSLAPEYVPARWRQGLWLLDRSDTAGAQAAFQVAVQAAPGDPAGHIGTALVHLSKREDAEAAAALEKLLAASPGDRYALQLLGTAYRRLGREDDARFALTVGSTGQPVWTDPWSDDVSQYRRGFAAMLKEATQLGLERKFDQAISLLNQLVTLRPDDQALRIYRGGMYAAAGRVGEAAAILDPVLVADPSHFDATMHLASGYLFTGNLDQAAAYATRALALRPSSADAAKLQGMVHWQQGRLREAEVLFDAAAATDPRDPMPHLWMGMILGQQSRYLDARKRFELALSKNPLLGDALLGVADTFAATGAFAAAETALKRAEQAEPANPRLPAARERILAAAKANR
;
A
#
# COMPACT_ATOMS: atom_id res chain seq x y z
N MET A 1 47.99 7.58 -8.35
CA MET A 1 47.97 6.55 -9.40
C MET A 1 46.51 6.40 -9.80
N SER A 2 46.11 7.10 -10.85
CA SER A 2 44.75 7.14 -11.40
C SER A 2 44.64 6.11 -12.52
N TRP A 3 43.67 5.21 -12.42
CA TRP A 3 43.35 4.27 -13.48
C TRP A 3 42.33 4.91 -14.45
N PRO A 4 42.49 4.75 -15.76
CA PRO A 4 41.62 5.38 -16.74
C PRO A 4 40.32 4.57 -16.93
N THR A 5 39.17 5.20 -16.69
CA THR A 5 37.80 4.64 -16.83
C THR A 5 37.17 4.80 -18.23
N ASP A 6 37.96 5.27 -19.21
CA ASP A 6 37.37 5.72 -20.50
C ASP A 6 37.30 4.65 -21.61
N HIS A 7 37.86 3.45 -21.42
CA HIS A 7 37.89 2.44 -22.48
C HIS A 7 36.70 1.46 -22.51
N ILE A 8 35.88 1.40 -21.47
CA ILE A 8 34.74 0.45 -21.42
C ILE A 8 33.48 1.03 -22.05
N ARG A 9 33.33 2.35 -22.09
CA ARG A 9 32.14 3.01 -22.68
C ARG A 9 32.14 3.05 -24.22
N ALA A 10 33.31 3.02 -24.85
CA ALA A 10 33.41 3.07 -26.30
C ALA A 10 33.15 1.72 -26.96
N THR A 11 33.37 0.59 -26.28
CA THR A 11 33.25 -0.75 -26.89
C THR A 11 31.82 -1.23 -27.01
N LEU A 12 30.90 -0.79 -26.13
CA LEU A 12 29.50 -1.22 -26.18
C LEU A 12 28.68 -0.50 -27.27
N ILE A 13 29.03 0.74 -27.63
CA ILE A 13 28.34 1.52 -28.67
C ILE A 13 28.75 1.04 -30.09
N VAL A 14 29.96 0.54 -30.25
CA VAL A 14 30.44 0.04 -31.55
C VAL A 14 29.82 -1.31 -31.91
N PHE A 15 29.44 -2.15 -30.95
CA PHE A 15 28.82 -3.45 -31.25
C PHE A 15 27.36 -3.34 -31.72
N ILE A 16 26.62 -2.28 -31.36
CA ILE A 16 25.24 -2.06 -31.81
C ILE A 16 25.20 -1.56 -33.28
N LEU A 17 26.24 -0.85 -33.74
CA LEU A 17 26.29 -0.32 -35.10
C LEU A 17 26.81 -1.30 -36.16
N LEU A 18 27.47 -2.38 -35.79
CA LEU A 18 28.04 -3.38 -36.75
C LEU A 18 27.08 -4.54 -37.04
N SER A 19 26.01 -4.76 -36.25
CA SER A 19 25.01 -5.81 -36.50
C SER A 19 23.93 -5.41 -37.50
N ALA A 20 23.80 -4.13 -37.86
CA ALA A 20 22.86 -3.62 -38.84
C ALA A 20 23.20 -3.99 -40.32
N ALA A 21 24.42 -4.51 -40.58
CA ALA A 21 24.88 -4.79 -41.92
C ALA A 21 24.48 -6.16 -42.49
N CYS A 22 23.84 -7.05 -41.70
CA CYS A 22 23.50 -8.42 -42.13
C CYS A 22 22.01 -8.78 -42.08
N GLY A 23 21.09 -7.83 -42.13
CA GLY A 23 19.65 -8.12 -42.25
C GLY A 23 19.01 -8.88 -41.06
N ARG A 24 19.75 -9.17 -40.02
CA ARG A 24 19.25 -9.73 -38.77
C ARG A 24 19.41 -8.64 -37.69
N GLY A 25 18.30 -8.11 -37.19
CA GLY A 25 18.28 -7.21 -36.02
C GLY A 25 19.04 -7.81 -34.80
N PRO A 26 19.27 -7.02 -33.75
CA PRO A 26 19.98 -7.51 -32.56
C PRO A 26 19.36 -8.81 -32.05
N ALA A 27 20.18 -9.71 -31.48
CA ALA A 27 19.66 -10.91 -30.85
C ALA A 27 19.15 -10.55 -29.46
N PRO A 28 18.00 -11.09 -28.99
CA PRO A 28 17.55 -10.93 -27.62
C PRO A 28 18.58 -11.55 -26.67
N ALA A 29 18.66 -10.99 -25.46
CA ALA A 29 19.49 -11.57 -24.40
C ALA A 29 19.00 -13.00 -24.10
N GLU A 30 19.94 -13.97 -24.09
CA GLU A 30 19.58 -15.35 -23.80
C GLU A 30 19.36 -15.54 -22.29
N PRO A 31 18.19 -16.03 -21.84
CA PRO A 31 17.88 -16.22 -20.42
C PRO A 31 18.88 -17.15 -19.69
N GLY A 32 19.52 -18.07 -20.39
CA GLY A 32 20.58 -18.94 -19.84
C GLY A 32 21.84 -18.19 -19.37
N THR A 33 22.02 -16.93 -19.73
CA THR A 33 23.13 -16.07 -19.23
C THR A 33 22.84 -15.52 -17.84
N PHE A 34 21.60 -15.58 -17.36
CA PHE A 34 21.17 -15.08 -16.07
C PHE A 34 21.22 -16.22 -15.03
N GLY A 35 22.37 -16.52 -14.45
CA GLY A 35 22.51 -17.55 -13.42
C GLY A 35 21.62 -17.29 -12.20
N GLY A 36 20.97 -18.33 -11.68
CA GLY A 36 20.27 -18.27 -10.39
C GLY A 36 18.83 -17.72 -10.42
N LEU A 37 18.22 -17.55 -11.58
CA LEU A 37 16.81 -17.18 -11.69
C LEU A 37 15.88 -18.31 -11.26
N ASP A 38 14.74 -17.92 -10.69
CA ASP A 38 13.64 -18.84 -10.40
C ASP A 38 13.18 -19.60 -11.66
N PRO A 39 12.93 -20.91 -11.61
CA PRO A 39 12.54 -21.71 -12.78
C PRO A 39 11.31 -21.16 -13.50
N ALA A 40 10.34 -20.56 -12.79
CA ALA A 40 9.15 -19.98 -13.40
C ALA A 40 9.48 -18.68 -14.18
N VAL A 41 10.47 -17.93 -13.71
CA VAL A 41 11.01 -16.76 -14.45
C VAL A 41 11.72 -17.23 -15.70
N MET A 42 12.57 -18.27 -15.58
CA MET A 42 13.29 -18.83 -16.74
C MET A 42 12.33 -19.36 -17.81
N THR A 43 11.28 -20.08 -17.41
CA THR A 43 10.25 -20.56 -18.34
C THR A 43 9.61 -19.41 -19.11
N LEU A 44 9.13 -18.39 -18.41
CA LEU A 44 8.53 -17.21 -19.03
C LEU A 44 9.50 -16.52 -20.01
N LEU A 45 10.73 -16.25 -19.58
CA LEU A 45 11.70 -15.55 -20.42
C LEU A 45 12.10 -16.37 -21.66
N ASN A 46 12.19 -17.69 -21.54
CA ASN A 46 12.43 -18.58 -22.67
C ASN A 46 11.28 -18.51 -23.70
N GLU A 47 10.02 -18.52 -23.24
CA GLU A 47 8.84 -18.38 -24.09
C GLU A 47 8.84 -17.04 -24.85
N LEU A 48 9.08 -15.94 -24.12
CA LEU A 48 9.12 -14.59 -24.70
C LEU A 48 10.29 -14.43 -25.69
N THR A 49 11.46 -14.98 -25.35
CA THR A 49 12.64 -14.99 -26.24
C THR A 49 12.39 -15.81 -27.51
N ALA A 50 11.74 -16.98 -27.38
CA ALA A 50 11.36 -17.79 -28.53
C ALA A 50 10.39 -17.05 -29.46
N ALA A 51 9.44 -16.29 -28.87
CA ALA A 51 8.52 -15.46 -29.64
C ALA A 51 9.25 -14.36 -30.44
N VAL A 52 10.24 -13.68 -29.84
CA VAL A 52 11.09 -12.71 -30.54
C VAL A 52 11.90 -13.38 -31.65
N ASN A 53 12.51 -14.53 -31.37
CA ASN A 53 13.31 -15.25 -32.36
C ASN A 53 12.48 -15.74 -33.57
N ALA A 54 11.19 -16.02 -33.40
CA ALA A 54 10.28 -16.37 -34.46
C ALA A 54 10.01 -15.21 -35.44
N ASP A 55 9.98 -13.95 -34.91
CA ASP A 55 9.87 -12.75 -35.75
C ASP A 55 10.51 -11.56 -35.01
N ARG A 56 11.74 -11.24 -35.39
CA ARG A 56 12.52 -10.14 -34.83
C ARG A 56 12.11 -8.75 -35.32
N SER A 57 11.25 -8.67 -36.33
CA SER A 57 10.72 -7.40 -36.82
C SER A 57 9.46 -6.91 -36.09
N ASP A 58 8.87 -7.74 -35.24
CA ASP A 58 7.68 -7.41 -34.47
C ASP A 58 8.05 -6.66 -33.20
N ALA A 59 7.82 -5.35 -33.15
CA ALA A 59 8.08 -4.48 -32.03
C ALA A 59 7.33 -4.94 -30.74
N ALA A 60 6.10 -5.47 -30.90
CA ALA A 60 5.31 -5.90 -29.75
C ALA A 60 5.88 -7.13 -29.05
N ARG A 61 6.59 -8.00 -29.77
CA ARG A 61 7.29 -9.16 -29.16
C ARG A 61 8.47 -8.70 -28.31
N TRP A 62 9.26 -7.76 -28.83
CA TRP A 62 10.35 -7.13 -28.07
C TRP A 62 9.83 -6.41 -26.84
N GLY A 63 8.74 -5.62 -26.98
CA GLY A 63 8.12 -4.92 -25.84
C GLY A 63 7.63 -5.89 -24.75
N ARG A 64 7.03 -7.03 -25.14
CA ARG A 64 6.62 -8.05 -24.15
C ARG A 64 7.81 -8.73 -23.48
N LEU A 65 8.89 -9.04 -24.21
CA LEU A 65 10.12 -9.57 -23.60
C LEU A 65 10.72 -8.56 -22.61
N ALA A 66 10.79 -7.28 -23.00
CA ALA A 66 11.25 -6.21 -22.13
C ALA A 66 10.40 -6.09 -20.86
N MET A 67 9.05 -6.19 -20.97
CA MET A 67 8.17 -6.23 -19.78
C MET A 67 8.44 -7.45 -18.91
N GLY A 68 8.67 -8.62 -19.51
CA GLY A 68 9.04 -9.85 -18.80
C GLY A 68 10.34 -9.70 -18.00
N LEU A 69 11.35 -9.13 -18.62
CA LEU A 69 12.65 -8.83 -18.01
C LEU A 69 12.50 -7.80 -16.88
N GLU A 70 11.80 -6.69 -17.13
CA GLU A 70 11.57 -5.63 -16.16
C GLU A 70 10.81 -6.13 -14.92
N ALA A 71 9.73 -6.89 -15.13
CA ALA A 71 8.90 -7.44 -14.06
C ALA A 71 9.70 -8.32 -13.09
N ASN A 72 10.77 -8.95 -13.57
CA ASN A 72 11.60 -9.86 -12.83
C ASN A 72 12.98 -9.26 -12.45
N GLY A 73 13.15 -7.94 -12.56
CA GLY A 73 14.30 -7.20 -12.04
C GLY A 73 15.50 -7.11 -12.96
N LEU A 74 15.41 -7.61 -14.21
CA LEU A 74 16.47 -7.57 -15.23
C LEU A 74 16.39 -6.25 -16.01
N LEU A 75 16.66 -5.14 -15.30
CA LEU A 75 16.36 -3.79 -15.79
C LEU A 75 17.28 -3.31 -16.91
N VAL A 76 18.52 -3.80 -16.98
CA VAL A 76 19.49 -3.44 -18.02
C VAL A 76 19.07 -4.06 -19.34
N GLU A 77 18.75 -5.34 -19.31
CA GLU A 77 18.28 -6.12 -20.45
C GLU A 77 16.93 -5.59 -20.95
N ALA A 78 16.00 -5.32 -20.01
CA ALA A 78 14.71 -4.70 -20.33
C ALA A 78 14.88 -3.37 -21.06
N ALA A 79 15.80 -2.50 -20.61
CA ALA A 79 16.05 -1.22 -21.27
C ALA A 79 16.57 -1.37 -22.68
N THR A 80 17.42 -2.39 -22.92
CA THR A 80 17.94 -2.72 -24.26
C THR A 80 16.80 -3.17 -25.18
N ASP A 81 15.94 -4.06 -24.70
CA ASP A 81 14.86 -4.62 -25.51
C ASP A 81 13.74 -3.59 -25.76
N TYR A 82 13.44 -2.70 -24.79
CA TYR A 82 12.56 -1.55 -25.06
C TYR A 82 13.13 -0.62 -26.13
N ALA A 83 14.45 -0.38 -26.14
CA ALA A 83 15.06 0.45 -27.19
C ALA A 83 14.92 -0.19 -28.59
N VAL A 84 15.01 -1.51 -28.69
CA VAL A 84 14.74 -2.24 -29.96
C VAL A 84 13.26 -2.09 -30.31
N ALA A 85 12.33 -2.32 -29.40
CA ALA A 85 10.89 -2.17 -29.66
C ALA A 85 10.55 -0.76 -30.16
N VAL A 86 11.10 0.29 -29.53
CA VAL A 86 10.94 1.69 -29.96
C VAL A 86 11.54 1.95 -31.34
N SER A 87 12.67 1.30 -31.68
CA SER A 87 13.30 1.47 -33.01
C SER A 87 12.49 0.81 -34.12
N LEU A 88 11.78 -0.28 -33.83
CA LEU A 88 10.93 -1.00 -34.79
C LEU A 88 9.57 -0.34 -34.98
N ASP A 89 9.00 0.24 -33.90
CA ASP A 89 7.75 0.99 -33.95
C ASP A 89 7.83 2.23 -33.03
N ASP A 90 8.16 3.39 -33.64
CA ASP A 90 8.28 4.66 -32.95
C ASP A 90 6.93 5.34 -32.65
N LYS A 91 5.83 4.77 -33.17
CA LYS A 91 4.46 5.27 -32.97
C LYS A 91 3.74 4.60 -31.79
N GLU A 92 4.22 3.47 -31.31
CA GLU A 92 3.67 2.81 -30.12
C GLU A 92 4.23 3.49 -28.84
N PRO A 93 3.43 4.29 -28.12
CA PRO A 93 3.94 5.10 -27.02
C PRO A 93 4.33 4.28 -25.77
N ARG A 94 3.76 3.09 -25.58
CA ARG A 94 3.98 2.27 -24.36
C ARG A 94 5.44 1.89 -24.18
N TRP A 95 6.14 1.48 -25.24
CA TRP A 95 7.54 1.07 -25.14
C TRP A 95 8.45 2.23 -24.79
N ARG A 96 8.21 3.39 -25.39
CA ARG A 96 8.93 4.62 -25.08
C ARG A 96 8.64 5.11 -23.66
N TYR A 97 7.41 4.99 -23.20
CA TYR A 97 7.04 5.31 -21.83
C TYR A 97 7.80 4.43 -20.82
N ARG A 98 7.84 3.11 -21.05
CA ARG A 98 8.61 2.19 -20.18
C ARG A 98 10.10 2.49 -20.22
N GLN A 99 10.66 2.78 -21.42
CA GLN A 99 12.06 3.22 -21.57
C GLN A 99 12.34 4.49 -20.75
N ALA A 100 11.44 5.49 -20.80
CA ALA A 100 11.58 6.71 -20.00
C ALA A 100 11.64 6.41 -18.50
N LEU A 101 10.78 5.51 -17.98
CA LEU A 101 10.78 5.12 -16.58
C LEU A 101 12.11 4.44 -16.17
N LEU A 102 12.65 3.57 -17.00
CA LEU A 102 13.95 2.93 -16.73
C LEU A 102 15.11 3.92 -16.80
N ARG A 103 15.08 4.88 -17.74
CA ARG A 103 16.06 5.97 -17.81
C ARG A 103 16.06 6.84 -16.57
N ALA A 104 14.86 7.25 -16.10
CA ALA A 104 14.73 8.03 -14.88
C ALA A 104 15.28 7.29 -13.65
N ARG A 105 15.02 5.98 -13.53
CA ARG A 105 15.60 5.14 -12.46
C ARG A 105 17.14 5.09 -12.49
N ARG A 106 17.76 5.27 -13.65
CA ARG A 106 19.21 5.33 -13.82
C ARG A 106 19.79 6.75 -13.68
N GLY A 107 18.93 7.73 -13.38
CA GLY A 107 19.34 9.13 -13.26
C GLY A 107 19.50 9.87 -14.60
N GLU A 108 19.12 9.26 -15.72
CA GLU A 108 19.15 9.83 -17.06
C GLU A 108 17.92 10.71 -17.32
N LEU A 109 17.71 11.72 -16.46
CA LEU A 109 16.45 12.44 -16.39
C LEU A 109 16.16 13.26 -17.65
N ASP A 110 17.17 13.83 -18.31
CA ASP A 110 17.01 14.58 -19.56
C ASP A 110 16.50 13.69 -20.67
N ALA A 111 17.09 12.51 -20.83
CA ALA A 111 16.67 11.54 -21.83
C ALA A 111 15.27 10.98 -21.51
N ALA A 112 14.95 10.80 -20.24
CA ALA A 112 13.63 10.37 -19.79
C ALA A 112 12.56 11.42 -20.11
N LEU A 113 12.83 12.69 -19.88
CA LEU A 113 11.93 13.80 -20.24
C LEU A 113 11.71 13.90 -21.75
N ALA A 114 12.78 13.76 -22.57
CA ALA A 114 12.66 13.76 -24.03
C ALA A 114 11.77 12.60 -24.51
N ASP A 115 11.91 11.40 -23.92
CA ASP A 115 11.02 10.29 -24.20
C ASP A 115 9.56 10.60 -23.82
N LEU A 116 9.30 11.21 -22.65
CA LEU A 116 7.95 11.59 -22.24
C LEU A 116 7.33 12.65 -23.16
N GLU A 117 8.11 13.62 -23.64
CA GLU A 117 7.62 14.59 -24.64
C GLU A 117 7.09 13.88 -25.88
N ARG A 118 7.80 12.88 -26.35
CA ARG A 118 7.34 12.07 -27.48
C ARG A 118 6.11 11.24 -27.12
N VAL A 119 6.07 10.63 -25.94
CA VAL A 119 4.89 9.88 -25.44
C VAL A 119 3.65 10.74 -25.41
N VAL A 120 3.72 11.95 -24.80
CA VAL A 120 2.57 12.85 -24.71
C VAL A 120 2.15 13.44 -26.06
N SER A 121 3.04 13.44 -27.05
CA SER A 121 2.66 13.81 -28.43
C SER A 121 1.91 12.69 -29.16
N LEU A 122 2.18 11.43 -28.82
CA LEU A 122 1.56 10.24 -29.42
C LEU A 122 0.27 9.84 -28.70
N ALA A 123 0.21 10.03 -27.39
CA ALA A 123 -0.91 9.68 -26.52
C ALA A 123 -1.23 10.83 -25.57
N PRO A 124 -1.79 11.96 -26.06
CA PRO A 124 -2.05 13.15 -25.23
C PRO A 124 -3.07 12.90 -24.12
N GLU A 125 -3.93 11.88 -24.26
CA GLU A 125 -4.93 11.45 -23.28
C GLU A 125 -4.33 10.59 -22.14
N TYR A 126 -3.08 10.13 -22.27
CA TYR A 126 -2.46 9.30 -21.24
C TYR A 126 -1.94 10.14 -20.07
N VAL A 127 -2.81 10.40 -19.11
CA VAL A 127 -2.56 11.27 -17.95
C VAL A 127 -1.31 10.87 -17.14
N PRO A 128 -0.98 9.57 -16.93
CA PRO A 128 0.24 9.19 -16.23
C PRO A 128 1.54 9.76 -16.81
N ALA A 129 1.64 9.92 -18.11
CA ALA A 129 2.81 10.55 -18.72
C ALA A 129 2.92 12.05 -18.34
N ARG A 130 1.79 12.74 -18.25
CA ARG A 130 1.75 14.18 -17.90
C ARG A 130 2.16 14.45 -16.45
N TRP A 131 1.58 13.71 -15.48
CA TRP A 131 1.96 13.97 -14.10
C TRP A 131 3.40 13.49 -13.80
N ARG A 132 3.90 12.45 -14.48
CA ARG A 132 5.32 12.06 -14.38
C ARG A 132 6.23 13.14 -14.95
N GLN A 133 5.88 13.69 -16.11
CA GLN A 133 6.59 14.83 -16.70
C GLN A 133 6.66 15.99 -15.71
N GLY A 134 5.53 16.35 -15.08
CA GLY A 134 5.49 17.40 -14.07
C GLY A 134 6.39 17.12 -12.86
N LEU A 135 6.39 15.89 -12.33
CA LEU A 135 7.28 15.51 -11.21
C LEU A 135 8.77 15.64 -11.59
N TRP A 136 9.15 15.12 -12.75
CA TRP A 136 10.55 15.16 -13.18
C TRP A 136 11.03 16.58 -13.54
N LEU A 137 10.13 17.44 -14.03
CA LEU A 137 10.43 18.87 -14.21
C LEU A 137 10.61 19.58 -12.85
N LEU A 138 9.83 19.21 -11.81
CA LEU A 138 10.07 19.71 -10.45
C LEU A 138 11.42 19.26 -9.91
N ASP A 139 11.82 18.01 -10.12
CA ASP A 139 13.14 17.50 -9.73
C ASP A 139 14.28 18.28 -10.40
N ARG A 140 14.04 18.82 -11.60
CA ARG A 140 14.94 19.73 -12.31
C ARG A 140 14.78 21.20 -11.93
N SER A 141 13.92 21.53 -10.99
CA SER A 141 13.57 22.91 -10.61
C SER A 141 12.91 23.73 -11.72
N ASP A 142 12.41 23.09 -12.78
CA ASP A 142 11.57 23.72 -13.80
C ASP A 142 10.11 23.77 -13.30
N THR A 143 9.84 24.75 -12.44
CA THR A 143 8.50 24.91 -11.85
C THR A 143 7.46 25.38 -12.86
N ALA A 144 7.85 26.11 -13.91
CA ALA A 144 6.93 26.57 -14.94
C ALA A 144 6.49 25.43 -15.85
N GLY A 145 7.42 24.62 -16.33
CA GLY A 145 7.13 23.40 -17.09
C GLY A 145 6.31 22.40 -16.29
N ALA A 146 6.65 22.19 -15.02
CA ALA A 146 5.90 21.33 -14.11
C ALA A 146 4.45 21.78 -13.94
N GLN A 147 4.23 23.08 -13.72
CA GLN A 147 2.89 23.67 -13.60
C GLN A 147 2.05 23.42 -14.87
N ALA A 148 2.62 23.63 -16.03
CA ALA A 148 1.94 23.39 -17.30
C ALA A 148 1.56 21.91 -17.47
N ALA A 149 2.47 20.97 -17.15
CA ALA A 149 2.22 19.55 -17.23
C ALA A 149 1.09 19.10 -16.29
N PHE A 150 1.08 19.54 -15.02
CA PHE A 150 0.02 19.22 -14.06
C PHE A 150 -1.32 19.86 -14.42
N GLN A 151 -1.34 21.08 -14.97
CA GLN A 151 -2.58 21.69 -15.44
C GLN A 151 -3.23 20.87 -16.55
N VAL A 152 -2.44 20.36 -17.50
CA VAL A 152 -2.95 19.45 -18.54
C VAL A 152 -3.49 18.16 -17.92
N ALA A 153 -2.79 17.58 -16.92
CA ALA A 153 -3.26 16.39 -16.22
C ALA A 153 -4.60 16.63 -15.51
N VAL A 154 -4.77 17.77 -14.82
CA VAL A 154 -6.05 18.15 -14.17
C VAL A 154 -7.16 18.35 -15.19
N GLN A 155 -6.88 18.95 -16.34
CA GLN A 155 -7.89 19.16 -17.39
C GLN A 155 -8.34 17.86 -18.02
N ALA A 156 -7.39 16.92 -18.26
CA ALA A 156 -7.67 15.62 -18.85
C ALA A 156 -8.41 14.66 -17.87
N ALA A 157 -8.08 14.74 -16.58
CA ALA A 157 -8.69 13.91 -15.54
C ALA A 157 -8.95 14.72 -14.26
N PRO A 158 -10.04 15.50 -14.19
CA PRO A 158 -10.33 16.37 -13.04
C PRO A 158 -10.54 15.63 -11.71
N GLY A 159 -10.92 14.35 -11.76
CA GLY A 159 -11.11 13.48 -10.60
C GLY A 159 -9.85 12.72 -10.15
N ASP A 160 -8.76 12.79 -10.92
CA ASP A 160 -7.50 12.13 -10.58
C ASP A 160 -6.70 12.99 -9.59
N PRO A 161 -6.32 12.48 -8.41
CA PRO A 161 -5.58 13.24 -7.41
C PRO A 161 -4.18 13.66 -7.88
N ALA A 162 -3.56 12.94 -8.83
CA ALA A 162 -2.18 13.16 -9.24
C ALA A 162 -1.91 14.58 -9.76
N GLY A 163 -2.78 15.09 -10.63
CA GLY A 163 -2.66 16.44 -11.18
C GLY A 163 -2.82 17.52 -10.09
N HIS A 164 -3.77 17.34 -9.18
CA HIS A 164 -4.04 18.28 -8.07
C HIS A 164 -2.90 18.29 -7.05
N ILE A 165 -2.38 17.12 -6.69
CA ILE A 165 -1.22 17.00 -5.80
C ILE A 165 0.01 17.62 -6.46
N GLY A 166 0.21 17.37 -7.75
CA GLY A 166 1.31 17.96 -8.52
C GLY A 166 1.24 19.50 -8.53
N THR A 167 0.06 20.06 -8.72
CA THR A 167 -0.17 21.53 -8.64
C THR A 167 0.18 22.06 -7.24
N ALA A 168 -0.24 21.38 -6.17
CA ALA A 168 0.12 21.75 -4.81
C ALA A 168 1.63 21.67 -4.54
N LEU A 169 2.31 20.68 -5.09
CA LEU A 169 3.78 20.55 -5.01
C LEU A 169 4.47 21.75 -5.69
N VAL A 170 3.97 22.24 -6.83
CA VAL A 170 4.47 23.45 -7.49
C VAL A 170 4.31 24.66 -6.58
N HIS A 171 3.12 24.87 -5.98
CA HIS A 171 2.89 25.97 -5.04
C HIS A 171 3.84 25.87 -3.83
N LEU A 172 3.99 24.69 -3.24
CA LEU A 172 4.94 24.47 -2.11
C LEU A 172 6.39 24.79 -2.49
N SER A 173 6.81 24.47 -3.72
CA SER A 173 8.16 24.77 -4.22
C SER A 173 8.40 26.25 -4.39
N LYS A 174 7.36 27.02 -4.75
CA LYS A 174 7.37 28.49 -4.90
C LYS A 174 7.15 29.23 -3.58
N ARG A 175 6.90 28.52 -2.45
CA ARG A 175 6.51 29.10 -1.15
C ARG A 175 5.14 29.80 -1.18
N GLU A 176 4.29 29.43 -2.10
CA GLU A 176 2.89 29.83 -2.20
C GLU A 176 2.04 28.91 -1.30
N ASP A 177 2.33 28.95 0.02
CA ASP A 177 1.83 27.94 0.98
C ASP A 177 0.31 28.06 1.19
N ALA A 178 -0.28 29.23 1.00
CA ALA A 178 -1.74 29.44 1.10
C ALA A 178 -2.47 28.81 -0.09
N GLU A 179 -1.95 28.97 -1.29
CA GLU A 179 -2.49 28.38 -2.52
C GLU A 179 -2.36 26.84 -2.49
N ALA A 180 -1.21 26.35 -1.99
CA ALA A 180 -1.02 24.91 -1.77
C ALA A 180 -2.05 24.36 -0.78
N ALA A 181 -2.26 25.02 0.35
CA ALA A 181 -3.25 24.60 1.34
C ALA A 181 -4.67 24.56 0.76
N ALA A 182 -5.09 25.62 0.06
CA ALA A 182 -6.41 25.70 -0.57
C ALA A 182 -6.64 24.57 -1.61
N ALA A 183 -5.63 24.28 -2.44
CA ALA A 183 -5.71 23.21 -3.42
C ALA A 183 -5.84 21.82 -2.74
N LEU A 184 -5.07 21.57 -1.68
CA LEU A 184 -5.09 20.32 -0.94
C LEU A 184 -6.36 20.16 -0.09
N GLU A 185 -6.87 21.22 0.53
CA GLU A 185 -8.15 21.22 1.24
C GLU A 185 -9.30 20.83 0.30
N LYS A 186 -9.31 21.39 -0.92
CA LYS A 186 -10.31 21.05 -1.94
C LYS A 186 -10.20 19.58 -2.37
N LEU A 187 -8.99 19.06 -2.59
CA LEU A 187 -8.77 17.65 -2.92
C LEU A 187 -9.24 16.74 -1.79
N LEU A 188 -8.89 17.06 -0.55
CA LEU A 188 -9.24 16.25 0.63
C LEU A 188 -10.73 16.32 0.98
N ALA A 189 -11.45 17.35 0.56
CA ALA A 189 -12.90 17.38 0.65
C ALA A 189 -13.55 16.28 -0.21
N ALA A 190 -12.95 15.92 -1.35
CA ALA A 190 -13.40 14.85 -2.23
C ALA A 190 -12.78 13.49 -1.88
N SER A 191 -11.57 13.48 -1.32
CA SER A 191 -10.80 12.26 -0.99
C SER A 191 -10.14 12.39 0.39
N PRO A 192 -10.91 12.32 1.50
CA PRO A 192 -10.43 12.61 2.86
C PRO A 192 -9.31 11.69 3.35
N GLY A 193 -9.19 10.50 2.74
CA GLY A 193 -8.21 9.47 3.13
C GLY A 193 -6.86 9.56 2.42
N ASP A 194 -6.61 10.54 1.56
CA ASP A 194 -5.32 10.67 0.89
C ASP A 194 -4.25 11.15 1.87
N ARG A 195 -3.48 10.18 2.38
CA ARG A 195 -2.46 10.41 3.40
C ARG A 195 -1.28 11.22 2.89
N TYR A 196 -0.97 11.15 1.58
CA TYR A 196 0.10 11.95 0.99
C TYR A 196 -0.33 13.42 0.85
N ALA A 197 -1.57 13.66 0.41
CA ALA A 197 -2.14 15.01 0.37
C ALA A 197 -2.20 15.63 1.78
N LEU A 198 -2.58 14.86 2.81
CA LEU A 198 -2.56 15.30 4.21
C LEU A 198 -1.15 15.69 4.67
N GLN A 199 -0.13 14.92 4.31
CA GLN A 199 1.27 15.25 4.64
C GLN A 199 1.71 16.59 4.02
N LEU A 200 1.36 16.82 2.76
CA LEU A 200 1.65 18.07 2.07
C LEU A 200 0.89 19.25 2.69
N LEU A 201 -0.41 19.05 3.00
CA LEU A 201 -1.25 20.05 3.65
C LEU A 201 -0.70 20.45 5.02
N GLY A 202 -0.30 19.46 5.82
CA GLY A 202 0.34 19.72 7.12
C GLY A 202 1.65 20.49 7.00
N THR A 203 2.39 20.28 5.91
CA THR A 203 3.59 21.07 5.61
C THR A 203 3.22 22.53 5.27
N ALA A 204 2.18 22.74 4.47
CA ALA A 204 1.67 24.09 4.15
C ALA A 204 1.17 24.79 5.42
N TYR A 205 0.34 24.15 6.23
CA TYR A 205 -0.18 24.72 7.48
C TYR A 205 0.92 25.11 8.46
N ARG A 206 1.95 24.28 8.64
CA ARG A 206 3.09 24.60 9.50
C ARG A 206 3.81 25.87 9.03
N ARG A 207 3.98 26.04 7.72
CA ARG A 207 4.62 27.24 7.15
C ARG A 207 3.74 28.50 7.26
N LEU A 208 2.43 28.30 7.34
CA LEU A 208 1.43 29.38 7.56
C LEU A 208 1.22 29.69 9.05
N GLY A 209 1.90 28.99 9.99
CA GLY A 209 1.73 29.17 11.43
C GLY A 209 0.43 28.57 11.99
N ARG A 210 -0.28 27.73 11.22
CA ARG A 210 -1.50 27.01 11.65
C ARG A 210 -1.10 25.71 12.38
N GLU A 211 -0.53 25.85 13.57
CA GLU A 211 0.15 24.76 14.28
C GLU A 211 -0.77 23.57 14.63
N ASP A 212 -2.02 23.83 15.06
CA ASP A 212 -2.95 22.77 15.44
C ASP A 212 -3.43 21.99 14.21
N ASP A 213 -3.72 22.68 13.10
CA ASP A 213 -4.09 22.06 11.82
C ASP A 213 -2.91 21.26 11.25
N ALA A 214 -1.71 21.82 11.34
CA ALA A 214 -0.48 21.16 10.90
C ALA A 214 -0.22 19.87 11.70
N ARG A 215 -0.38 19.93 13.01
CA ARG A 215 -0.20 18.76 13.88
C ARG A 215 -1.15 17.62 13.50
N PHE A 216 -2.41 17.94 13.29
CA PHE A 216 -3.41 16.97 12.85
C PHE A 216 -3.00 16.35 11.50
N ALA A 217 -2.78 17.18 10.48
CA ALA A 217 -2.51 16.72 9.12
C ALA A 217 -1.20 15.90 9.03
N LEU A 218 -0.13 16.31 9.75
CA LEU A 218 1.15 15.59 9.78
C LEU A 218 1.09 14.26 10.57
N THR A 219 0.24 14.18 11.60
CA THR A 219 0.08 12.94 12.37
C THR A 219 -0.59 11.85 11.53
N VAL A 220 -1.53 12.23 10.69
CA VAL A 220 -2.29 11.32 9.82
C VAL A 220 -1.60 11.06 8.50
N GLY A 221 -0.91 12.07 7.99
CA GLY A 221 -0.22 12.05 6.70
C GLY A 221 0.86 10.97 6.62
N SER A 222 1.31 10.71 5.40
CA SER A 222 2.40 9.78 5.11
C SER A 222 3.42 10.43 4.18
N THR A 223 4.70 10.30 4.51
CA THR A 223 5.83 10.78 3.70
C THR A 223 6.18 9.85 2.52
N GLY A 224 5.46 8.75 2.36
CA GLY A 224 5.68 7.82 1.24
C GLY A 224 5.36 8.47 -0.11
N GLN A 225 5.87 7.87 -1.19
CA GLN A 225 5.45 8.29 -2.53
C GLN A 225 4.00 7.86 -2.78
N PRO A 226 3.18 8.71 -3.41
CA PRO A 226 1.81 8.34 -3.75
C PRO A 226 1.82 7.24 -4.80
N VAL A 227 0.89 6.29 -4.65
CA VAL A 227 0.63 5.27 -5.67
C VAL A 227 -0.53 5.78 -6.51
N TRP A 228 -0.20 6.28 -7.70
CA TRP A 228 -1.20 6.75 -8.66
C TRP A 228 -1.45 5.68 -9.73
N THR A 229 -2.67 5.64 -10.23
CA THR A 229 -3.06 4.69 -11.29
C THR A 229 -2.22 4.92 -12.55
N ASP A 230 -1.56 3.86 -13.01
CA ASP A 230 -0.69 3.88 -14.20
C ASP A 230 -0.83 2.56 -14.97
N PRO A 231 -1.87 2.43 -15.81
CA PRO A 231 -2.21 1.18 -16.49
C PRO A 231 -1.05 0.56 -17.27
N TRP A 232 -0.25 1.36 -17.99
CA TRP A 232 0.90 0.81 -18.72
C TRP A 232 2.04 0.31 -17.81
N SER A 233 2.09 0.79 -16.56
CA SER A 233 2.98 0.23 -15.54
C SER A 233 2.38 -1.03 -14.91
N ASP A 234 1.06 -1.07 -14.75
CA ASP A 234 0.36 -2.24 -14.21
C ASP A 234 0.45 -3.43 -15.15
N ASP A 235 0.45 -3.21 -16.50
CA ASP A 235 0.65 -4.24 -17.52
C ASP A 235 1.94 -5.05 -17.31
N VAL A 236 2.99 -4.44 -16.76
CA VAL A 236 4.24 -5.14 -16.46
C VAL A 236 4.07 -6.18 -15.37
N SER A 237 3.17 -5.94 -14.41
CA SER A 237 2.97 -6.82 -13.27
C SER A 237 2.49 -8.23 -13.66
N GLN A 238 1.77 -8.37 -14.77
CA GLN A 238 1.31 -9.66 -15.31
C GLN A 238 2.45 -10.62 -15.70
N TYR A 239 3.64 -10.08 -15.95
CA TYR A 239 4.86 -10.85 -16.27
C TYR A 239 5.68 -11.22 -15.05
N ARG A 240 5.28 -10.77 -13.87
CA ARG A 240 6.00 -11.09 -12.64
C ARG A 240 5.82 -12.58 -12.30
N ARG A 241 6.94 -13.28 -12.10
CA ARG A 241 6.99 -14.70 -11.79
C ARG A 241 7.95 -14.93 -10.63
N GLY A 242 7.97 -16.17 -10.14
CA GLY A 242 8.89 -16.61 -9.11
C GLY A 242 8.38 -16.44 -7.69
N PHE A 243 9.04 -17.16 -6.77
CA PHE A 243 8.64 -17.31 -5.38
C PHE A 243 8.46 -15.97 -4.65
N ALA A 244 9.45 -15.07 -4.74
CA ALA A 244 9.41 -13.80 -4.02
C ALA A 244 8.27 -12.88 -4.47
N ALA A 245 7.98 -12.88 -5.77
CA ALA A 245 6.89 -12.08 -6.35
C ALA A 245 5.52 -12.61 -5.92
N MET A 246 5.32 -13.92 -5.99
CA MET A 246 4.08 -14.58 -5.56
C MET A 246 3.86 -14.41 -4.06
N LEU A 247 4.92 -14.50 -3.24
CA LEU A 247 4.82 -14.27 -1.80
C LEU A 247 4.44 -12.83 -1.47
N LYS A 248 5.01 -11.86 -2.16
CA LYS A 248 4.65 -10.44 -2.02
C LYS A 248 3.19 -10.21 -2.40
N GLU A 249 2.72 -10.79 -3.49
CA GLU A 249 1.33 -10.68 -3.94
C GLU A 249 0.38 -11.35 -2.94
N ALA A 250 0.69 -12.57 -2.46
CA ALA A 250 -0.10 -13.23 -1.44
C ALA A 250 -0.19 -12.40 -0.15
N THR A 251 0.91 -11.74 0.24
CA THR A 251 0.94 -10.83 1.39
C THR A 251 0.02 -9.63 1.18
N GLN A 252 0.09 -9.01 0.02
CA GLN A 252 -0.75 -7.86 -0.32
C GLN A 252 -2.24 -8.24 -0.34
N LEU A 253 -2.58 -9.37 -0.96
CA LEU A 253 -3.95 -9.90 -0.97
C LEU A 253 -4.47 -10.20 0.45
N GLY A 254 -3.59 -10.70 1.34
CA GLY A 254 -3.92 -10.88 2.75
C GLY A 254 -4.25 -9.58 3.46
N LEU A 255 -3.47 -8.51 3.24
CA LEU A 255 -3.73 -7.17 3.78
C LEU A 255 -5.05 -6.58 3.25
N GLU A 256 -5.39 -6.85 1.99
CA GLU A 256 -6.65 -6.45 1.35
C GLU A 256 -7.84 -7.35 1.76
N ARG A 257 -7.62 -8.33 2.64
CA ARG A 257 -8.60 -9.34 3.09
C ARG A 257 -9.16 -10.22 1.95
N LYS A 258 -8.45 -10.32 0.84
CA LYS A 258 -8.75 -11.24 -0.28
C LYS A 258 -8.14 -12.61 0.00
N PHE A 259 -8.58 -13.23 1.11
CA PHE A 259 -7.95 -14.41 1.70
C PHE A 259 -7.90 -15.61 0.77
N ASP A 260 -8.97 -15.89 0.01
CA ASP A 260 -9.00 -17.04 -0.91
C ASP A 260 -7.96 -16.93 -2.02
N GLN A 261 -7.76 -15.73 -2.55
CA GLN A 261 -6.72 -15.47 -3.55
C GLN A 261 -5.32 -15.61 -2.95
N ALA A 262 -5.10 -15.06 -1.75
CA ALA A 262 -3.85 -15.22 -1.01
C ALA A 262 -3.53 -16.70 -0.73
N ILE A 263 -4.52 -17.46 -0.26
CA ILE A 263 -4.38 -18.91 0.02
C ILE A 263 -4.05 -19.68 -1.25
N SER A 264 -4.69 -19.35 -2.38
CA SER A 264 -4.40 -19.99 -3.68
C SER A 264 -2.93 -19.82 -4.07
N LEU A 265 -2.36 -18.62 -3.95
CA LEU A 265 -0.95 -18.37 -4.21
C LEU A 265 -0.03 -19.10 -3.19
N LEU A 266 -0.40 -19.07 -1.92
CA LEU A 266 0.37 -19.75 -0.88
C LEU A 266 0.38 -21.29 -1.06
N ASN A 267 -0.69 -21.89 -1.57
CA ASN A 267 -0.72 -23.28 -1.93
C ASN A 267 0.29 -23.62 -3.04
N GLN A 268 0.37 -22.77 -4.08
CA GLN A 268 1.36 -22.92 -5.13
C GLN A 268 2.79 -22.76 -4.57
N LEU A 269 3.02 -21.74 -3.73
CA LEU A 269 4.32 -21.51 -3.11
C LEU A 269 4.80 -22.68 -2.23
N VAL A 270 3.89 -23.27 -1.45
CA VAL A 270 4.20 -24.47 -0.63
C VAL A 270 4.54 -25.67 -1.52
N THR A 271 3.94 -25.80 -2.71
CA THR A 271 4.34 -26.84 -3.67
C THR A 271 5.75 -26.62 -4.20
N LEU A 272 6.17 -25.35 -4.39
CA LEU A 272 7.53 -25.03 -4.82
C LEU A 272 8.58 -25.21 -3.71
N ARG A 273 8.20 -25.00 -2.45
CA ARG A 273 9.08 -25.14 -1.28
C ARG A 273 8.35 -25.89 -0.15
N PRO A 274 8.18 -27.21 -0.27
CA PRO A 274 7.39 -27.99 0.69
C PRO A 274 8.00 -28.03 2.10
N ASP A 275 9.31 -27.84 2.22
CA ASP A 275 10.02 -27.88 3.51
C ASP A 275 10.10 -26.51 4.20
N ASP A 276 9.59 -25.44 3.56
CA ASP A 276 9.58 -24.09 4.15
C ASP A 276 8.52 -24.00 5.24
N GLN A 277 8.96 -24.14 6.49
CA GLN A 277 8.08 -24.09 7.65
C GLN A 277 7.44 -22.71 7.84
N ALA A 278 8.18 -21.62 7.58
CA ALA A 278 7.65 -20.26 7.72
C ALA A 278 6.50 -20.01 6.75
N LEU A 279 6.63 -20.50 5.51
CA LEU A 279 5.59 -20.43 4.50
C LEU A 279 4.34 -21.25 4.89
N ARG A 280 4.54 -22.45 5.46
CA ARG A 280 3.42 -23.29 5.96
C ARG A 280 2.67 -22.58 7.09
N ILE A 281 3.40 -21.97 8.03
CA ILE A 281 2.79 -21.21 9.14
C ILE A 281 2.04 -20.00 8.60
N TYR A 282 2.63 -19.26 7.66
CA TYR A 282 1.98 -18.11 7.02
C TYR A 282 0.68 -18.52 6.32
N ARG A 283 0.69 -19.63 5.58
CA ARG A 283 -0.52 -20.20 4.96
C ARG A 283 -1.57 -20.58 6.02
N GLY A 284 -1.17 -21.21 7.11
CA GLY A 284 -2.04 -21.53 8.25
C GLY A 284 -2.68 -20.27 8.85
N GLY A 285 -1.89 -19.20 8.99
CA GLY A 285 -2.37 -17.88 9.42
C GLY A 285 -3.41 -17.28 8.48
N MET A 286 -3.24 -17.41 7.15
CA MET A 286 -4.23 -16.96 6.17
C MET A 286 -5.55 -17.74 6.26
N TYR A 287 -5.48 -19.06 6.47
CA TYR A 287 -6.68 -19.86 6.73
C TYR A 287 -7.40 -19.42 8.01
N ALA A 288 -6.65 -19.16 9.09
CA ALA A 288 -7.21 -18.65 10.35
C ALA A 288 -7.88 -17.29 10.15
N ALA A 289 -7.25 -16.36 9.44
CA ALA A 289 -7.78 -15.04 9.12
C ALA A 289 -9.04 -15.08 8.23
N ALA A 290 -9.14 -16.09 7.35
CA ALA A 290 -10.31 -16.37 6.54
C ALA A 290 -11.47 -17.02 7.31
N GLY A 291 -11.31 -17.31 8.61
CA GLY A 291 -12.29 -18.04 9.42
C GLY A 291 -12.32 -19.55 9.15
N ARG A 292 -11.38 -20.06 8.36
CA ARG A 292 -11.25 -21.50 8.01
C ARG A 292 -10.36 -22.22 9.03
N VAL A 293 -10.77 -22.14 10.32
CA VAL A 293 -9.94 -22.57 11.44
C VAL A 293 -9.62 -24.06 11.45
N GLY A 294 -10.47 -24.90 10.85
CA GLY A 294 -10.18 -26.34 10.70
C GLY A 294 -8.97 -26.60 9.81
N GLU A 295 -8.88 -25.92 8.66
CA GLU A 295 -7.72 -26.04 7.77
C GLU A 295 -6.48 -25.37 8.38
N ALA A 296 -6.67 -24.26 9.12
CA ALA A 296 -5.58 -23.65 9.86
C ALA A 296 -4.98 -24.63 10.89
N ALA A 297 -5.82 -25.29 11.68
CA ALA A 297 -5.41 -26.27 12.68
C ALA A 297 -4.70 -27.48 12.03
N ALA A 298 -5.22 -28.00 10.93
CA ALA A 298 -4.58 -29.10 10.20
C ALA A 298 -3.14 -28.77 9.75
N ILE A 299 -2.83 -27.49 9.54
CA ILE A 299 -1.49 -27.02 9.16
C ILE A 299 -0.63 -26.68 10.39
N LEU A 300 -1.22 -26.03 11.40
CA LEU A 300 -0.49 -25.43 12.51
C LEU A 300 -0.31 -26.38 13.70
N ASP A 301 -1.24 -27.34 13.94
CA ASP A 301 -1.10 -28.31 15.03
C ASP A 301 0.15 -29.20 14.86
N PRO A 302 0.50 -29.72 13.69
CA PRO A 302 1.77 -30.42 13.50
C PRO A 302 3.00 -29.56 13.84
N VAL A 303 2.95 -28.25 13.55
CA VAL A 303 4.01 -27.30 13.94
C VAL A 303 4.11 -27.22 15.45
N LEU A 304 2.96 -27.12 16.14
CA LEU A 304 2.90 -27.01 17.60
C LEU A 304 3.19 -28.33 18.33
N VAL A 305 3.04 -29.47 17.64
CA VAL A 305 3.50 -30.77 18.15
C VAL A 305 5.03 -30.85 18.09
N ALA A 306 5.64 -30.35 17.00
CA ALA A 306 7.09 -30.34 16.82
C ALA A 306 7.77 -29.27 17.69
N ASP A 307 7.18 -28.06 17.75
CA ASP A 307 7.64 -26.95 18.58
C ASP A 307 6.46 -26.35 19.38
N PRO A 308 6.24 -26.84 20.61
CA PRO A 308 5.21 -26.32 21.49
C PRO A 308 5.38 -24.82 21.84
N SER A 309 6.56 -24.24 21.66
CA SER A 309 6.85 -22.84 21.96
C SER A 309 6.66 -21.90 20.75
N HIS A 310 6.19 -22.39 19.62
CA HIS A 310 6.02 -21.59 18.41
C HIS A 310 4.92 -20.53 18.58
N PHE A 311 5.35 -19.30 18.85
CA PHE A 311 4.47 -18.20 19.19
C PHE A 311 3.47 -17.85 18.07
N ASP A 312 3.96 -17.68 16.83
CA ASP A 312 3.11 -17.21 15.72
C ASP A 312 2.03 -18.24 15.35
N ALA A 313 2.36 -19.53 15.35
CA ALA A 313 1.37 -20.58 15.14
C ALA A 313 0.29 -20.59 16.23
N THR A 314 0.70 -20.38 17.50
CA THR A 314 -0.23 -20.25 18.64
C THR A 314 -1.14 -19.03 18.49
N MET A 315 -0.60 -17.87 18.09
CA MET A 315 -1.36 -16.63 17.85
C MET A 315 -2.37 -16.77 16.71
N HIS A 316 -1.98 -17.43 15.61
CA HIS A 316 -2.88 -17.65 14.49
C HIS A 316 -4.07 -18.53 14.87
N LEU A 317 -3.86 -19.60 15.60
CA LEU A 317 -4.96 -20.47 16.07
C LEU A 317 -5.85 -19.72 17.07
N ALA A 318 -5.27 -18.99 18.03
CA ALA A 318 -6.03 -18.19 18.96
C ALA A 318 -6.94 -17.17 18.25
N SER A 319 -6.39 -16.47 17.25
CA SER A 319 -7.14 -15.51 16.46
C SER A 319 -8.23 -16.16 15.61
N GLY A 320 -7.95 -17.28 14.96
CA GLY A 320 -8.91 -18.02 14.15
C GLY A 320 -10.08 -18.56 15.00
N TYR A 321 -9.81 -19.14 16.16
CA TYR A 321 -10.85 -19.61 17.08
C TYR A 321 -11.67 -18.45 17.65
N LEU A 322 -11.04 -17.30 17.96
CA LEU A 322 -11.75 -16.11 18.40
C LEU A 322 -12.69 -15.59 17.30
N PHE A 323 -12.21 -15.54 16.06
CA PHE A 323 -13.00 -15.08 14.91
C PHE A 323 -14.22 -15.98 14.65
N THR A 324 -14.07 -17.29 14.83
CA THR A 324 -15.18 -18.27 14.65
C THR A 324 -16.06 -18.42 15.89
N GLY A 325 -15.78 -17.70 16.99
CA GLY A 325 -16.57 -17.73 18.20
C GLY A 325 -16.33 -18.95 19.09
N ASN A 326 -15.32 -19.78 18.80
CA ASN A 326 -14.93 -20.88 19.69
C ASN A 326 -14.05 -20.31 20.83
N LEU A 327 -14.71 -19.73 21.82
CA LEU A 327 -14.06 -18.96 22.90
C LEU A 327 -13.21 -19.84 23.82
N ASP A 328 -13.52 -21.11 23.98
CA ASP A 328 -12.73 -22.02 24.85
C ASP A 328 -11.36 -22.31 24.22
N GLN A 329 -11.34 -22.67 22.94
CA GLN A 329 -10.09 -22.88 22.21
C GLN A 329 -9.30 -21.56 22.07
N ALA A 330 -9.99 -20.46 21.76
CA ALA A 330 -9.36 -19.15 21.70
C ALA A 330 -8.69 -18.77 23.03
N ALA A 331 -9.35 -19.03 24.15
CA ALA A 331 -8.79 -18.77 25.48
C ALA A 331 -7.55 -19.63 25.79
N ALA A 332 -7.61 -20.91 25.46
CA ALA A 332 -6.49 -21.84 25.67
C ALA A 332 -5.23 -21.38 24.88
N TYR A 333 -5.40 -21.10 23.58
CA TYR A 333 -4.28 -20.64 22.74
C TYR A 333 -3.81 -19.22 23.09
N ALA A 334 -4.71 -18.27 23.40
CA ALA A 334 -4.34 -16.92 23.79
C ALA A 334 -3.57 -16.87 25.11
N THR A 335 -4.01 -17.65 26.12
CA THR A 335 -3.29 -17.81 27.38
C THR A 335 -1.89 -18.39 27.16
N ARG A 336 -1.78 -19.42 26.32
CA ARG A 336 -0.48 -20.00 25.94
C ARG A 336 0.42 -18.99 25.24
N ALA A 337 -0.12 -18.20 24.29
CA ALA A 337 0.63 -17.17 23.60
C ALA A 337 1.18 -16.10 24.57
N LEU A 338 0.35 -15.62 25.51
CA LEU A 338 0.80 -14.66 26.50
C LEU A 338 1.82 -15.27 27.48
N ALA A 339 1.71 -16.54 27.83
CA ALA A 339 2.70 -17.25 28.63
C ALA A 339 4.05 -17.39 27.89
N LEU A 340 4.04 -17.62 26.57
CA LEU A 340 5.25 -17.69 25.74
C LEU A 340 5.95 -16.33 25.60
N ARG A 341 5.18 -15.23 25.48
CA ARG A 341 5.71 -13.86 25.39
C ARG A 341 4.90 -12.90 26.27
N PRO A 342 5.20 -12.81 27.58
CA PRO A 342 4.44 -11.96 28.50
C PRO A 342 4.46 -10.46 28.17
N SER A 343 5.50 -10.00 27.47
CA SER A 343 5.61 -8.62 27.01
C SER A 343 5.04 -8.37 25.60
N SER A 344 4.27 -9.31 25.05
CA SER A 344 3.64 -9.12 23.74
C SER A 344 2.33 -8.34 23.88
N ALA A 345 2.30 -7.11 23.35
CA ALA A 345 1.08 -6.31 23.27
C ALA A 345 -0.01 -7.04 22.47
N ASP A 346 0.36 -7.74 21.39
CA ASP A 346 -0.59 -8.46 20.54
C ASP A 346 -1.21 -9.66 21.25
N ALA A 347 -0.43 -10.43 22.02
CA ALA A 347 -0.96 -11.52 22.81
C ALA A 347 -1.89 -11.01 23.94
N ALA A 348 -1.53 -9.91 24.61
CA ALA A 348 -2.37 -9.27 25.60
C ALA A 348 -3.69 -8.75 25.00
N LYS A 349 -3.63 -8.10 23.82
CA LYS A 349 -4.82 -7.68 23.08
C LYS A 349 -5.73 -8.86 22.75
N LEU A 350 -5.15 -9.92 22.20
CA LEU A 350 -5.91 -11.09 21.80
C LEU A 350 -6.61 -11.77 22.98
N GLN A 351 -5.91 -11.96 24.09
CA GLN A 351 -6.50 -12.53 25.30
C GLN A 351 -7.54 -11.57 25.91
N GLY A 352 -7.30 -10.26 25.87
CA GLY A 352 -8.28 -9.24 26.28
C GLY A 352 -9.57 -9.32 25.46
N MET A 353 -9.47 -9.50 24.15
CA MET A 353 -10.64 -9.70 23.27
C MET A 353 -11.40 -10.98 23.60
N VAL A 354 -10.70 -12.08 23.89
CA VAL A 354 -11.33 -13.33 24.32
C VAL A 354 -12.11 -13.13 25.63
N HIS A 355 -11.49 -12.49 26.64
CA HIS A 355 -12.18 -12.17 27.88
C HIS A 355 -13.39 -11.25 27.67
N TRP A 356 -13.27 -10.25 26.82
CA TRP A 356 -14.37 -9.37 26.48
C TRP A 356 -15.57 -10.15 25.88
N GLN A 357 -15.31 -11.01 24.90
CA GLN A 357 -16.37 -11.85 24.29
C GLN A 357 -16.98 -12.87 25.29
N GLN A 358 -16.20 -13.30 26.27
CA GLN A 358 -16.69 -14.14 27.38
C GLN A 358 -17.45 -13.34 28.46
N GLY A 359 -17.59 -12.00 28.32
CA GLY A 359 -18.23 -11.15 29.31
C GLY A 359 -17.37 -10.83 30.54
N ARG A 360 -16.12 -11.26 30.56
CA ARG A 360 -15.14 -10.99 31.63
C ARG A 360 -14.50 -9.63 31.46
N LEU A 361 -15.31 -8.58 31.65
CA LEU A 361 -14.93 -7.20 31.27
C LEU A 361 -13.74 -6.65 32.05
N ARG A 362 -13.64 -6.99 33.38
CA ARG A 362 -12.53 -6.50 34.21
C ARG A 362 -11.19 -7.09 33.79
N GLU A 363 -11.16 -8.39 33.49
CA GLU A 363 -9.96 -9.07 33.00
C GLU A 363 -9.54 -8.54 31.62
N ALA A 364 -10.51 -8.23 30.76
CA ALA A 364 -10.25 -7.60 29.48
C ALA A 364 -9.62 -6.20 29.64
N GLU A 365 -10.15 -5.36 30.54
CA GLU A 365 -9.62 -4.03 30.82
C GLU A 365 -8.14 -4.10 31.27
N VAL A 366 -7.80 -5.02 32.18
CA VAL A 366 -6.41 -5.19 32.67
C VAL A 366 -5.46 -5.54 31.53
N LEU A 367 -5.87 -6.43 30.62
CA LEU A 367 -5.04 -6.85 29.49
C LEU A 367 -4.89 -5.74 28.45
N PHE A 368 -5.94 -4.96 28.20
CA PHE A 368 -5.85 -3.81 27.28
C PHE A 368 -4.99 -2.68 27.88
N ASP A 369 -5.05 -2.43 29.18
CA ASP A 369 -4.14 -1.48 29.84
C ASP A 369 -2.68 -1.96 29.75
N ALA A 370 -2.42 -3.26 29.95
CA ALA A 370 -1.08 -3.83 29.76
C ALA A 370 -0.59 -3.70 28.32
N ALA A 371 -1.46 -3.97 27.33
CA ALA A 371 -1.13 -3.78 25.91
C ALA A 371 -0.82 -2.32 25.58
N ALA A 372 -1.62 -1.37 26.07
CA ALA A 372 -1.38 0.07 25.89
C ALA A 372 -0.08 0.56 26.56
N ALA A 373 0.31 -0.04 27.68
CA ALA A 373 1.59 0.26 28.32
C ALA A 373 2.78 -0.28 27.54
N THR A 374 2.62 -1.44 26.89
CA THR A 374 3.66 -2.10 26.09
C THR A 374 3.84 -1.41 24.72
N ASP A 375 2.76 -1.04 24.06
CA ASP A 375 2.79 -0.25 22.82
C ASP A 375 1.94 1.03 22.98
N PRO A 376 2.54 2.14 23.45
CA PRO A 376 1.83 3.39 23.67
C PRO A 376 1.36 4.10 22.40
N ARG A 377 1.74 3.61 21.21
CA ARG A 377 1.32 4.19 19.92
C ARG A 377 0.07 3.51 19.34
N ASP A 378 -0.25 2.30 19.83
CA ASP A 378 -1.42 1.56 19.36
C ASP A 378 -2.72 2.19 19.90
N PRO A 379 -3.63 2.66 19.05
CA PRO A 379 -4.92 3.20 19.47
C PRO A 379 -5.91 2.12 19.93
N MET A 380 -5.73 0.86 19.50
CA MET A 380 -6.75 -0.17 19.63
C MET A 380 -7.09 -0.56 21.09
N PRO A 381 -6.12 -0.71 22.01
CA PRO A 381 -6.45 -0.97 23.41
C PRO A 381 -7.36 0.11 24.02
N HIS A 382 -7.08 1.38 23.73
CA HIS A 382 -7.90 2.48 24.20
C HIS A 382 -9.30 2.49 23.57
N LEU A 383 -9.42 2.17 22.27
CA LEU A 383 -10.71 2.02 21.60
C LEU A 383 -11.56 0.95 22.30
N TRP A 384 -11.01 -0.25 22.50
CA TRP A 384 -11.75 -1.36 23.12
C TRP A 384 -12.11 -1.09 24.56
N MET A 385 -11.23 -0.48 25.35
CA MET A 385 -11.57 -0.02 26.71
C MET A 385 -12.71 1.00 26.70
N GLY A 386 -12.69 1.95 25.75
CA GLY A 386 -13.79 2.89 25.56
C GLY A 386 -15.12 2.19 25.26
N MET A 387 -15.10 1.16 24.42
CA MET A 387 -16.29 0.36 24.11
C MET A 387 -16.81 -0.41 25.33
N ILE A 388 -15.94 -1.04 26.11
CA ILE A 388 -16.31 -1.73 27.35
C ILE A 388 -16.95 -0.76 28.35
N LEU A 389 -16.33 0.40 28.58
CA LEU A 389 -16.84 1.42 29.48
C LEU A 389 -18.19 1.99 29.01
N GLY A 390 -18.36 2.15 27.68
CA GLY A 390 -19.64 2.54 27.08
C GLY A 390 -20.74 1.51 27.34
N GLN A 391 -20.45 0.21 27.23
CA GLN A 391 -21.37 -0.88 27.57
C GLN A 391 -21.77 -0.86 29.04
N GLN A 392 -20.87 -0.43 29.92
CA GLN A 392 -21.13 -0.24 31.36
C GLN A 392 -21.82 1.10 31.69
N SER A 393 -22.23 1.89 30.70
CA SER A 393 -22.81 3.23 30.85
C SER A 393 -21.88 4.25 31.51
N ARG A 394 -20.60 3.99 31.59
CA ARG A 394 -19.56 4.87 32.14
C ARG A 394 -19.09 5.85 31.04
N TYR A 395 -20.01 6.66 30.53
CA TYR A 395 -19.82 7.46 29.34
C TYR A 395 -18.69 8.48 29.40
N LEU A 396 -18.44 9.09 30.58
CA LEU A 396 -17.35 10.05 30.74
C LEU A 396 -15.97 9.37 30.67
N ASP A 397 -15.84 8.19 31.28
CA ASP A 397 -14.60 7.42 31.23
C ASP A 397 -14.39 6.82 29.82
N ALA A 398 -15.47 6.34 29.20
CA ALA A 398 -15.45 5.85 27.84
C ALA A 398 -14.92 6.94 26.88
N ARG A 399 -15.41 8.18 27.00
CA ARG A 399 -14.98 9.31 26.19
C ARG A 399 -13.48 9.59 26.33
N LYS A 400 -12.97 9.60 27.56
CA LYS A 400 -11.51 9.77 27.80
C LYS A 400 -10.68 8.70 27.07
N ARG A 401 -11.16 7.44 27.09
CA ARG A 401 -10.46 6.35 26.38
C ARG A 401 -10.54 6.51 24.85
N PHE A 402 -11.68 6.90 24.29
CA PHE A 402 -11.79 7.23 22.87
C PHE A 402 -10.92 8.43 22.47
N GLU A 403 -10.85 9.46 23.28
CA GLU A 403 -9.97 10.62 23.05
C GLU A 403 -8.48 10.21 23.09
N LEU A 404 -8.09 9.29 24.00
CA LEU A 404 -6.75 8.71 24.01
C LEU A 404 -6.48 7.91 22.71
N ALA A 405 -7.44 7.11 22.24
CA ALA A 405 -7.31 6.42 20.95
C ALA A 405 -7.15 7.44 19.81
N LEU A 406 -7.93 8.50 19.79
CA LEU A 406 -7.86 9.58 18.78
C LEU A 406 -6.56 10.38 18.87
N SER A 407 -5.95 10.51 20.05
CA SER A 407 -4.62 11.12 20.17
C SER A 407 -3.51 10.33 19.47
N LYS A 408 -3.73 9.02 19.24
CA LYS A 408 -2.80 8.12 18.51
C LYS A 408 -3.18 7.99 17.04
N ASN A 409 -4.48 7.93 16.74
CA ASN A 409 -5.03 7.91 15.39
C ASN A 409 -6.27 8.82 15.29
N PRO A 410 -6.09 10.10 14.89
CA PRO A 410 -7.18 11.08 14.82
C PRO A 410 -8.30 10.75 13.82
N LEU A 411 -8.06 9.83 12.88
CA LEU A 411 -9.04 9.39 11.89
C LEU A 411 -9.66 8.02 12.21
N LEU A 412 -9.49 7.52 13.43
CA LEU A 412 -10.09 6.25 13.82
C LEU A 412 -11.62 6.40 13.91
N GLY A 413 -12.32 6.02 12.85
CA GLY A 413 -13.78 6.22 12.70
C GLY A 413 -14.57 5.67 13.87
N ASP A 414 -14.25 4.45 14.33
CA ASP A 414 -14.91 3.84 15.49
C ASP A 414 -14.71 4.61 16.79
N ALA A 415 -13.55 5.23 17.01
CA ALA A 415 -13.32 6.07 18.17
C ALA A 415 -14.11 7.39 18.08
N LEU A 416 -14.17 8.00 16.88
CA LEU A 416 -15.00 9.19 16.63
C LEU A 416 -16.48 8.91 16.86
N LEU A 417 -16.97 7.75 16.39
CA LEU A 417 -18.33 7.28 16.67
C LEU A 417 -18.55 7.04 18.16
N GLY A 418 -17.58 6.44 18.85
CA GLY A 418 -17.63 6.27 20.30
C GLY A 418 -17.74 7.60 21.04
N VAL A 419 -16.99 8.62 20.65
CA VAL A 419 -17.12 9.99 21.20
C VAL A 419 -18.51 10.55 20.94
N ALA A 420 -19.04 10.43 19.71
CA ALA A 420 -20.36 10.90 19.35
C ALA A 420 -21.45 10.21 20.19
N ASP A 421 -21.40 8.89 20.32
CA ASP A 421 -22.34 8.10 21.15
C ASP A 421 -22.28 8.54 22.64
N THR A 422 -21.08 8.80 23.19
CA THR A 422 -20.94 9.24 24.58
C THR A 422 -21.47 10.67 24.81
N PHE A 423 -21.32 11.58 23.84
CA PHE A 423 -21.94 12.90 23.89
C PHE A 423 -23.46 12.82 23.82
N ALA A 424 -24.00 12.00 22.91
CA ALA A 424 -25.45 11.78 22.80
C ALA A 424 -26.03 11.19 24.10
N ALA A 425 -25.37 10.18 24.68
CA ALA A 425 -25.79 9.55 25.94
C ALA A 425 -25.75 10.49 27.14
N THR A 426 -24.92 11.54 27.08
CA THR A 426 -24.83 12.59 28.15
C THR A 426 -25.64 13.85 27.82
N GLY A 427 -26.48 13.84 26.74
CA GLY A 427 -27.34 14.98 26.38
C GLY A 427 -26.64 16.11 25.64
N ALA A 428 -25.36 15.98 25.30
CA ALA A 428 -24.58 17.01 24.58
C ALA A 428 -24.73 16.84 23.05
N PHE A 429 -25.94 16.99 22.52
CA PHE A 429 -26.28 16.63 21.13
C PHE A 429 -25.51 17.44 20.07
N ALA A 430 -25.25 18.74 20.31
CA ALA A 430 -24.47 19.55 19.36
C ALA A 430 -23.02 19.02 19.22
N ALA A 431 -22.42 18.59 20.33
CA ALA A 431 -21.11 17.97 20.31
C ALA A 431 -21.14 16.56 19.66
N ALA A 432 -22.22 15.80 19.89
CA ALA A 432 -22.43 14.51 19.25
C ALA A 432 -22.51 14.64 17.71
N GLU A 433 -23.28 15.61 17.21
CA GLU A 433 -23.38 15.88 15.78
C GLU A 433 -22.04 16.31 15.17
N THR A 434 -21.26 17.11 15.90
CA THR A 434 -19.91 17.52 15.46
C THR A 434 -18.97 16.32 15.37
N ALA A 435 -18.96 15.45 16.37
CA ALA A 435 -18.15 14.24 16.38
C ALA A 435 -18.58 13.25 15.28
N LEU A 436 -19.88 13.13 15.01
CA LEU A 436 -20.42 12.31 13.92
C LEU A 436 -19.96 12.80 12.55
N LYS A 437 -20.02 14.11 12.30
CA LYS A 437 -19.50 14.70 11.05
C LYS A 437 -18.02 14.41 10.84
N ARG A 438 -17.22 14.47 11.91
CA ARG A 438 -15.81 14.10 11.85
C ARG A 438 -15.62 12.62 11.52
N ALA A 439 -16.46 11.73 12.08
CA ALA A 439 -16.42 10.30 11.75
C ALA A 439 -16.75 10.04 10.28
N GLU A 440 -17.76 10.74 9.73
CA GLU A 440 -18.16 10.68 8.33
C GLU A 440 -17.04 11.15 7.39
N GLN A 441 -16.32 12.19 7.79
CA GLN A 441 -15.18 12.71 7.02
C GLN A 441 -13.96 11.77 7.10
N ALA A 442 -13.71 11.19 8.28
CA ALA A 442 -12.56 10.34 8.50
C ALA A 442 -12.67 8.98 7.80
N GLU A 443 -13.86 8.38 7.82
CA GLU A 443 -14.12 7.04 7.31
C GLU A 443 -15.53 6.95 6.70
N PRO A 444 -15.77 7.54 5.51
CA PRO A 444 -17.11 7.60 4.89
C PRO A 444 -17.76 6.24 4.66
N ALA A 445 -16.95 5.19 4.49
CA ALA A 445 -17.40 3.82 4.26
C ALA A 445 -17.56 3.00 5.56
N ASN A 446 -17.46 3.61 6.74
CA ASN A 446 -17.62 2.87 8.00
C ASN A 446 -19.05 2.32 8.12
N PRO A 447 -19.23 0.99 8.24
CA PRO A 447 -20.54 0.35 8.25
C PRO A 447 -21.41 0.73 9.46
N ARG A 448 -20.83 1.29 10.53
CA ARG A 448 -21.54 1.73 11.74
C ARG A 448 -22.13 3.14 11.62
N LEU A 449 -21.70 3.94 10.63
CA LEU A 449 -22.14 5.33 10.46
C LEU A 449 -23.68 5.47 10.32
N PRO A 450 -24.39 4.70 9.46
CA PRO A 450 -25.81 4.88 9.28
C PRO A 450 -26.60 4.69 10.58
N ALA A 451 -26.29 3.63 11.31
CA ALA A 451 -26.94 3.34 12.59
C ALA A 451 -26.61 4.34 13.68
N ALA A 452 -25.38 4.84 13.76
CA ALA A 452 -24.95 5.86 14.69
C ALA A 452 -25.67 7.20 14.41
N ARG A 453 -25.74 7.60 13.14
CA ARG A 453 -26.46 8.81 12.72
C ARG A 453 -27.93 8.76 13.15
N GLU A 454 -28.63 7.65 12.86
CA GLU A 454 -30.03 7.47 13.22
C GLU A 454 -30.25 7.59 14.74
N ARG A 455 -29.42 6.89 15.54
CA ARG A 455 -29.51 6.96 17.02
C ARG A 455 -29.32 8.37 17.56
N ILE A 456 -28.28 9.08 17.10
CA ILE A 456 -27.93 10.41 17.59
C ILE A 456 -29.02 11.43 17.21
N LEU A 457 -29.53 11.37 15.97
CA LEU A 457 -30.58 12.27 15.52
C LEU A 457 -31.93 11.98 16.22
N ALA A 458 -32.26 10.70 16.47
CA ALA A 458 -33.46 10.33 17.23
C ALA A 458 -33.38 10.83 18.68
N ALA A 459 -32.23 10.64 19.35
CA ALA A 459 -32.00 11.14 20.72
C ALA A 459 -32.09 12.67 20.79
N ALA A 460 -31.54 13.38 19.82
CA ALA A 460 -31.60 14.83 19.75
C ALA A 460 -33.03 15.35 19.53
N LYS A 461 -33.89 14.62 18.78
CA LYS A 461 -35.32 14.95 18.59
C LYS A 461 -36.16 14.70 19.83
N ALA A 462 -35.89 13.63 20.55
CA ALA A 462 -36.64 13.26 21.75
C ALA A 462 -36.42 14.21 22.93
N ASN A 463 -35.35 15.00 22.88
CA ASN A 463 -34.97 15.92 23.95
C ASN A 463 -35.24 17.41 23.63
N ARG A 464 -35.88 17.68 22.50
CA ARG A 464 -36.45 18.97 22.10
C ARG A 464 -37.92 19.04 22.47
#